data_fe5310cb380280cb266fca7084cc8882
#
_entry.id   fe5310cb380280cb266fca7084cc8882
#
_cell.length_a   1.000
_cell.length_b   1.000
_cell.length_c   1.000
_cell.angle_alpha   90.00
_cell.angle_beta   90.00
_cell.angle_gamma   90.00
#
_symmetry.space_group_name_H-M   'P 1'
#
loop_
_entity.id
_entity.type
_entity.pdbx_description
1 polymer ?
#
loop_
_entity_poly.entity_id
_entity_poly.type
_entity_poly.pdbx_seq_one_letter_code
_entity_poly.pdbx_strand_id
1 'polypeptide(L)'
;MDEIIKYFPNLTEIQKEQFAKLDFLYHDWNEKINVISRKDIDSLYTKHILHSLGIAKVMKFEPGTYVLDVGTGGGFPGIPLAILFPETRFYLIDVIAKKIKVVQGVVDALELKNVKAEQLRAENVKGDFDFIVSRAVTNMPDFVSWVKTKIKKQQKHALKNGILYLKGGDLTEELAAFPKATEYNLADFFEDEFFETKKVVHLPLKFVV
;
A
#
# COMPACT_ATOMS: atom_id res chain seq x y z
N MET A 1 1.84 15.12 10.90
CA MET A 1 1.27 15.76 9.69
C MET A 1 2.32 16.55 8.91
N ASP A 2 3.17 17.30 9.56
CA ASP A 2 4.25 18.11 8.91
C ASP A 2 5.19 17.27 8.07
N GLU A 3 5.49 16.05 8.51
CA GLU A 3 6.27 15.08 7.75
C GLU A 3 5.65 14.74 6.38
N ILE A 4 4.31 14.63 6.32
CA ILE A 4 3.63 14.34 5.05
C ILE A 4 3.76 15.55 4.12
N ILE A 5 3.51 16.76 4.62
CA ILE A 5 3.61 18.00 3.83
C ILE A 5 5.03 18.21 3.32
N LYS A 6 6.06 17.91 4.14
CA LYS A 6 7.47 17.99 3.76
C LYS A 6 7.75 17.22 2.46
N TYR A 7 7.25 16.00 2.34
CA TYR A 7 7.54 15.12 1.22
C TYR A 7 6.49 15.16 0.11
N PHE A 8 5.27 15.66 0.41
CA PHE A 8 4.15 15.81 -0.51
C PHE A 8 3.52 17.20 -0.39
N PRO A 9 4.22 18.27 -0.86
CA PRO A 9 3.79 19.66 -0.63
C PRO A 9 2.54 20.06 -1.39
N ASN A 10 2.17 19.34 -2.44
CA ASN A 10 1.07 19.68 -3.35
C ASN A 10 -0.27 19.00 -2.97
N LEU A 11 -0.47 18.68 -1.69
CA LEU A 11 -1.74 18.14 -1.22
C LEU A 11 -2.84 19.19 -1.28
N THR A 12 -4.03 18.78 -1.73
CA THR A 12 -5.26 19.60 -1.59
C THR A 12 -5.66 19.74 -0.12
N GLU A 13 -6.48 20.73 0.21
CA GLU A 13 -6.96 20.91 1.59
C GLU A 13 -7.73 19.66 2.07
N ILE A 14 -8.53 19.04 1.21
CA ILE A 14 -9.25 17.79 1.54
C ILE A 14 -8.26 16.68 1.90
N GLN A 15 -7.18 16.51 1.13
CA GLN A 15 -6.17 15.49 1.43
C GLN A 15 -5.44 15.78 2.74
N LYS A 16 -5.12 17.06 3.01
CA LYS A 16 -4.50 17.45 4.29
C LYS A 16 -5.40 17.12 5.48
N GLU A 17 -6.69 17.43 5.38
CA GLU A 17 -7.68 17.08 6.41
C GLU A 17 -7.80 15.56 6.58
N GLN A 18 -7.84 14.79 5.50
CA GLN A 18 -7.91 13.33 5.55
C GLN A 18 -6.68 12.74 6.22
N PHE A 19 -5.47 13.18 5.85
CA PHE A 19 -4.25 12.73 6.51
C PHE A 19 -4.20 13.13 8.00
N ALA A 20 -4.64 14.33 8.35
CA ALA A 20 -4.67 14.79 9.73
C ALA A 20 -5.61 13.96 10.62
N LYS A 21 -6.75 13.50 10.08
CA LYS A 21 -7.70 12.65 10.80
C LYS A 21 -7.18 11.24 11.10
N LEU A 22 -6.19 10.75 10.37
CA LEU A 22 -5.70 9.37 10.51
C LEU A 22 -5.18 9.07 11.91
N ASP A 23 -4.49 10.01 12.56
CA ASP A 23 -3.93 9.82 13.88
C ASP A 23 -5.04 9.48 14.91
N PHE A 24 -6.04 10.34 15.00
CA PHE A 24 -7.20 10.11 15.87
C PHE A 24 -7.93 8.81 15.55
N LEU A 25 -8.18 8.54 14.26
CA LEU A 25 -8.93 7.36 13.82
C LEU A 25 -8.20 6.06 14.19
N TYR A 26 -6.88 6.00 13.94
CA TYR A 26 -6.12 4.78 14.26
C TYR A 26 -5.91 4.59 15.75
N HIS A 27 -5.78 5.65 16.54
CA HIS A 27 -5.76 5.51 18.00
C HIS A 27 -7.10 4.96 18.51
N ASP A 28 -8.23 5.55 18.12
CA ASP A 28 -9.58 5.08 18.53
C ASP A 28 -9.85 3.63 18.10
N TRP A 29 -9.50 3.27 16.85
CA TRP A 29 -9.68 1.90 16.39
C TRP A 29 -8.75 0.90 17.07
N ASN A 30 -7.50 1.31 17.34
CA ASN A 30 -6.49 0.42 17.93
C ASN A 30 -6.80 0.06 19.38
N GLU A 31 -7.54 0.91 20.12
CA GLU A 31 -8.08 0.56 21.42
C GLU A 31 -9.07 -0.62 21.37
N LYS A 32 -9.80 -0.74 20.27
CA LYS A 32 -10.85 -1.75 20.07
C LYS A 32 -10.33 -3.00 19.36
N ILE A 33 -9.49 -2.79 18.35
CA ILE A 33 -8.94 -3.83 17.46
C ILE A 33 -7.49 -3.49 17.15
N ASN A 34 -6.55 -4.26 17.68
CA ASN A 34 -5.13 -4.04 17.49
C ASN A 34 -4.71 -4.31 16.03
N VAL A 35 -4.59 -3.28 15.22
CA VAL A 35 -4.12 -3.32 13.82
C VAL A 35 -2.73 -2.73 13.64
N ILE A 36 -2.26 -1.95 14.62
CA ILE A 36 -0.92 -1.37 14.70
C ILE A 36 -0.33 -1.76 16.05
N SER A 37 0.94 -2.17 16.08
CA SER A 37 1.59 -2.51 17.34
C SER A 37 1.59 -1.31 18.30
N ARG A 38 1.50 -1.56 19.61
CA ARG A 38 1.54 -0.49 20.64
C ARG A 38 2.83 0.33 20.61
N LYS A 39 3.92 -0.24 20.07
CA LYS A 39 5.21 0.44 19.95
C LYS A 39 5.27 1.36 18.73
N ASP A 40 4.41 1.12 17.73
CA ASP A 40 4.48 1.83 16.45
C ASP A 40 3.35 2.84 16.27
N ILE A 41 2.30 2.79 17.11
CA ILE A 41 1.15 3.70 17.00
C ILE A 41 1.57 5.17 17.16
N ASP A 42 2.48 5.48 18.08
CA ASP A 42 3.01 6.83 18.29
C ASP A 42 3.90 7.30 17.13
N SER A 43 4.30 6.39 16.25
CA SER A 43 5.07 6.67 15.04
C SER A 43 4.25 6.43 13.76
N LEU A 44 2.92 6.60 13.85
CA LEU A 44 1.97 6.29 12.77
C LEU A 44 2.38 6.96 11.45
N TYR A 45 2.70 8.25 11.50
CA TYR A 45 3.02 9.01 10.29
C TYR A 45 4.28 8.50 9.59
N THR A 46 5.37 8.26 10.30
CA THR A 46 6.61 7.77 9.71
C THR A 46 6.50 6.30 9.31
N LYS A 47 6.16 5.42 10.27
CA LYS A 47 6.27 3.98 10.08
C LYS A 47 5.13 3.35 9.28
N HIS A 48 3.99 4.03 9.18
CA HIS A 48 2.84 3.48 8.46
C HIS A 48 2.41 4.34 7.30
N ILE A 49 2.19 5.65 7.47
CA ILE A 49 1.67 6.52 6.41
C ILE A 49 2.78 6.83 5.39
N LEU A 50 3.90 7.43 5.80
CA LEU A 50 5.02 7.73 4.89
C LEU A 50 5.59 6.46 4.25
N HIS A 51 5.73 5.38 5.04
CA HIS A 51 6.16 4.10 4.49
C HIS A 51 5.25 3.63 3.35
N SER A 52 3.93 3.74 3.52
CA SER A 52 2.95 3.42 2.47
C SER A 52 3.11 4.32 1.26
N LEU A 53 3.29 5.62 1.49
CA LEU A 53 3.50 6.64 0.45
C LEU A 53 4.86 6.52 -0.24
N GLY A 54 5.78 5.68 0.25
CA GLY A 54 7.00 5.31 -0.46
C GLY A 54 6.73 4.77 -1.87
N ILE A 55 5.61 4.08 -2.07
CA ILE A 55 5.16 3.64 -3.40
C ILE A 55 4.94 4.84 -4.32
N ALA A 56 4.40 5.94 -3.82
CA ALA A 56 4.16 7.16 -4.60
C ALA A 56 5.43 7.93 -4.97
N LYS A 57 6.57 7.66 -4.31
CA LYS A 57 7.88 8.18 -4.71
C LYS A 57 8.45 7.43 -5.92
N VAL A 58 8.09 6.17 -6.05
CA VAL A 58 8.55 5.31 -7.15
C VAL A 58 7.63 5.43 -8.36
N MET A 59 6.33 5.64 -8.12
CA MET A 59 5.32 5.62 -9.17
C MET A 59 4.17 6.57 -8.91
N LYS A 60 3.72 7.26 -9.95
CA LYS A 60 2.48 8.03 -9.98
C LYS A 60 1.40 7.21 -10.70
N PHE A 61 0.28 6.95 -10.03
CA PHE A 61 -0.86 6.28 -10.66
C PHE A 61 -1.63 7.25 -11.55
N GLU A 62 -1.90 6.81 -12.78
CA GLU A 62 -2.73 7.54 -13.72
C GLU A 62 -4.22 7.43 -13.34
N PRO A 63 -5.06 8.43 -13.69
CA PRO A 63 -6.51 8.36 -13.47
C PRO A 63 -7.12 7.05 -13.99
N GLY A 64 -8.06 6.50 -13.21
CA GLY A 64 -8.72 5.23 -13.54
C GLY A 64 -7.83 3.98 -13.38
N THR A 65 -6.66 4.11 -12.75
CA THR A 65 -5.84 2.94 -12.33
C THR A 65 -6.63 2.09 -11.35
N TYR A 66 -6.46 0.78 -11.40
CA TYR A 66 -7.08 -0.15 -10.46
C TYR A 66 -5.99 -0.91 -9.70
N VAL A 67 -5.94 -0.73 -8.40
CA VAL A 67 -4.92 -1.27 -7.50
C VAL A 67 -5.55 -2.26 -6.53
N LEU A 68 -4.94 -3.43 -6.37
CA LEU A 68 -5.28 -4.41 -5.34
C LEU A 68 -4.26 -4.30 -4.20
N ASP A 69 -4.74 -4.12 -2.97
CA ASP A 69 -3.93 -4.19 -1.76
C ASP A 69 -4.19 -5.52 -1.05
N VAL A 70 -3.20 -6.39 -1.04
CA VAL A 70 -3.31 -7.75 -0.49
C VAL A 70 -2.74 -7.80 0.91
N GLY A 71 -3.56 -8.27 1.86
CA GLY A 71 -3.18 -8.32 3.26
C GLY A 71 -3.06 -6.91 3.84
N THR A 72 -4.05 -6.06 3.52
CA THR A 72 -4.05 -4.63 3.86
C THR A 72 -3.91 -4.33 5.35
N GLY A 73 -4.20 -5.30 6.23
CA GLY A 73 -4.13 -5.11 7.67
C GLY A 73 -5.06 -4.00 8.14
N GLY A 74 -4.50 -2.97 8.74
CA GLY A 74 -5.21 -1.76 9.13
C GLY A 74 -5.49 -0.79 7.97
N GLY A 75 -5.27 -1.19 6.70
CA GLY A 75 -5.45 -0.32 5.53
C GLY A 75 -4.13 0.20 4.95
N PHE A 76 -3.01 -0.49 5.20
CA PHE A 76 -1.70 -0.08 4.73
C PHE A 76 -1.10 -1.07 3.71
N PRO A 77 -0.69 -0.61 2.52
CA PRO A 77 -0.53 0.79 2.11
C PRO A 77 -1.77 1.45 1.49
N GLY A 78 -2.89 0.75 1.33
CA GLY A 78 -4.02 1.15 0.51
C GLY A 78 -4.67 2.48 0.88
N ILE A 79 -4.95 2.75 2.18
CA ILE A 79 -5.63 4.00 2.61
C ILE A 79 -4.76 5.24 2.34
N PRO A 80 -3.48 5.31 2.76
CA PRO A 80 -2.64 6.46 2.43
C PRO A 80 -2.54 6.71 0.91
N LEU A 81 -2.42 5.65 0.11
CA LEU A 81 -2.39 5.77 -1.34
C LEU A 81 -3.73 6.25 -1.91
N ALA A 82 -4.86 5.80 -1.35
CA ALA A 82 -6.19 6.22 -1.79
C ALA A 82 -6.46 7.71 -1.51
N ILE A 83 -5.96 8.23 -0.39
CA ILE A 83 -6.00 9.67 -0.08
C ILE A 83 -5.19 10.45 -1.10
N LEU A 84 -3.96 9.98 -1.41
CA LEU A 84 -3.05 10.69 -2.33
C LEU A 84 -3.52 10.64 -3.78
N PHE A 85 -4.18 9.54 -4.20
CA PHE A 85 -4.62 9.30 -5.57
C PHE A 85 -6.15 9.12 -5.66
N PRO A 86 -6.94 10.19 -5.53
CA PRO A 86 -8.41 10.09 -5.47
C PRO A 86 -9.06 9.57 -6.77
N GLU A 87 -8.38 9.67 -7.92
CA GLU A 87 -8.86 9.15 -9.20
C GLU A 87 -8.44 7.69 -9.49
N THR A 88 -7.69 7.07 -8.56
CA THR A 88 -7.30 5.66 -8.59
C THR A 88 -8.27 4.85 -7.76
N ARG A 89 -8.71 3.69 -8.24
CA ARG A 89 -9.56 2.76 -7.50
C ARG A 89 -8.72 1.75 -6.74
N PHE A 90 -9.01 1.59 -5.46
CA PHE A 90 -8.31 0.67 -4.56
C PHE A 90 -9.26 -0.41 -4.07
N TYR A 91 -8.82 -1.66 -4.19
CA TYR A 91 -9.49 -2.81 -3.62
C TYR A 91 -8.60 -3.41 -2.53
N LEU A 92 -9.00 -3.25 -1.27
CA LEU A 92 -8.24 -3.64 -0.09
C LEU A 92 -8.79 -4.96 0.44
N ILE A 93 -7.96 -5.96 0.59
CA ILE A 93 -8.37 -7.27 1.10
C ILE A 93 -7.50 -7.74 2.27
N ASP A 94 -8.13 -8.42 3.20
CA ASP A 94 -7.46 -9.16 4.28
C ASP A 94 -8.29 -10.40 4.63
N VAL A 95 -7.65 -11.44 5.15
CA VAL A 95 -8.35 -12.67 5.59
C VAL A 95 -9.04 -12.49 6.95
N ILE A 96 -8.68 -11.44 7.69
CA ILE A 96 -9.14 -11.20 9.05
C ILE A 96 -10.28 -10.18 9.05
N ALA A 97 -11.51 -10.64 9.29
CA ALA A 97 -12.72 -9.81 9.29
C ALA A 97 -12.60 -8.55 10.20
N LYS A 98 -11.98 -8.70 11.38
CA LYS A 98 -11.83 -7.59 12.32
C LYS A 98 -10.95 -6.46 11.74
N LYS A 99 -9.93 -6.79 10.94
CA LYS A 99 -9.09 -5.79 10.26
C LYS A 99 -9.87 -5.05 9.18
N ILE A 100 -10.65 -5.77 8.37
CA ILE A 100 -11.53 -5.17 7.36
C ILE A 100 -12.57 -4.25 7.99
N LYS A 101 -13.08 -4.57 9.19
CA LYS A 101 -13.97 -3.67 9.94
C LYS A 101 -13.28 -2.34 10.26
N VAL A 102 -12.01 -2.36 10.66
CA VAL A 102 -11.22 -1.12 10.90
C VAL A 102 -11.06 -0.35 9.59
N VAL A 103 -10.63 -1.03 8.52
CA VAL A 103 -10.45 -0.41 7.20
C VAL A 103 -11.74 0.29 6.76
N GLN A 104 -12.88 -0.40 6.83
CA GLN A 104 -14.17 0.18 6.45
C GLN A 104 -14.52 1.40 7.31
N GLY A 105 -14.32 1.32 8.63
CA GLY A 105 -14.58 2.44 9.53
C GLY A 105 -13.70 3.67 9.23
N VAL A 106 -12.43 3.47 8.87
CA VAL A 106 -11.55 4.57 8.46
C VAL A 106 -11.96 5.12 7.10
N VAL A 107 -12.29 4.27 6.13
CA VAL A 107 -12.79 4.67 4.80
C VAL A 107 -14.04 5.53 4.91
N ASP A 108 -15.01 5.11 5.73
CA ASP A 108 -16.27 5.82 5.95
C ASP A 108 -16.03 7.19 6.64
N ALA A 109 -15.19 7.21 7.68
CA ALA A 109 -14.87 8.45 8.42
C ALA A 109 -14.10 9.48 7.58
N LEU A 110 -13.32 9.02 6.60
CA LEU A 110 -12.60 9.88 5.65
C LEU A 110 -13.38 10.16 4.36
N GLU A 111 -14.58 9.56 4.22
CA GLU A 111 -15.42 9.66 3.01
C GLU A 111 -14.71 9.27 1.71
N LEU A 112 -13.81 8.29 1.76
CA LEU A 112 -13.08 7.82 0.59
C LEU A 112 -14.02 7.07 -0.37
N LYS A 113 -14.25 7.63 -1.56
CA LYS A 113 -15.16 7.06 -2.59
C LYS A 113 -14.45 6.11 -3.55
N ASN A 114 -13.13 6.04 -3.49
CA ASN A 114 -12.27 5.28 -4.38
C ASN A 114 -11.75 3.98 -3.75
N VAL A 115 -12.26 3.60 -2.57
CA VAL A 115 -11.85 2.40 -1.84
C VAL A 115 -13.00 1.41 -1.70
N LYS A 116 -12.73 0.14 -2.02
CA LYS A 116 -13.55 -1.02 -1.62
C LYS A 116 -12.73 -1.89 -0.69
N ALA A 117 -13.29 -2.28 0.47
CA ALA A 117 -12.64 -3.20 1.40
C ALA A 117 -13.45 -4.50 1.53
N GLU A 118 -12.79 -5.65 1.56
CA GLU A 118 -13.47 -6.95 1.62
C GLU A 118 -12.64 -8.01 2.36
N GLN A 119 -13.29 -8.85 3.17
CA GLN A 119 -12.66 -10.03 3.74
C GLN A 119 -12.52 -11.10 2.67
N LEU A 120 -11.31 -11.27 2.14
CA LEU A 120 -11.07 -12.21 1.05
C LEU A 120 -9.62 -12.70 1.05
N ARG A 121 -9.41 -13.95 0.62
CA ARG A 121 -8.07 -14.46 0.31
C ARG A 121 -7.64 -14.00 -1.07
N ALA A 122 -6.32 -13.72 -1.24
CA ALA A 122 -5.77 -13.23 -2.50
C ALA A 122 -6.09 -14.16 -3.69
N GLU A 123 -6.03 -15.46 -3.48
CA GLU A 123 -6.28 -16.47 -4.51
C GLU A 123 -7.70 -16.40 -5.06
N ASN A 124 -8.66 -16.00 -4.21
CA ASN A 124 -10.09 -15.93 -4.55
C ASN A 124 -10.51 -14.61 -5.20
N VAL A 125 -9.60 -13.62 -5.27
CA VAL A 125 -9.87 -12.36 -5.95
C VAL A 125 -10.13 -12.60 -7.43
N LYS A 126 -11.24 -12.04 -7.92
CA LYS A 126 -11.59 -12.03 -9.34
C LYS A 126 -11.30 -10.64 -9.93
N GLY A 127 -10.86 -10.63 -11.17
CA GLY A 127 -10.57 -9.40 -11.91
C GLY A 127 -9.08 -9.13 -12.06
N ASP A 128 -8.80 -8.14 -12.91
CA ASP A 128 -7.46 -7.76 -13.30
C ASP A 128 -7.13 -6.36 -12.80
N PHE A 129 -5.91 -6.18 -12.33
CA PHE A 129 -5.41 -4.95 -11.72
C PHE A 129 -4.22 -4.41 -12.51
N ASP A 130 -4.09 -3.09 -12.51
CA ASP A 130 -2.88 -2.46 -13.07
C ASP A 130 -1.69 -2.72 -12.15
N PHE A 131 -1.89 -2.58 -10.84
CA PHE A 131 -0.87 -2.88 -9.83
C PHE A 131 -1.44 -3.65 -8.65
N ILE A 132 -0.57 -4.45 -8.03
CA ILE A 132 -0.84 -5.13 -6.77
C ILE A 132 0.17 -4.62 -5.76
N VAL A 133 -0.33 -4.04 -4.67
CA VAL A 133 0.49 -3.52 -3.58
C VAL A 133 0.37 -4.41 -2.35
N SER A 134 1.38 -4.41 -1.51
CA SER A 134 1.35 -5.12 -0.24
C SER A 134 2.45 -4.63 0.70
N ARG A 135 2.32 -4.97 1.98
CA ARG A 135 3.31 -4.73 3.02
C ARG A 135 3.34 -5.86 4.04
N ALA A 136 4.51 -6.48 4.25
CA ALA A 136 4.79 -7.43 5.32
C ALA A 136 3.83 -8.63 5.43
N VAL A 137 3.38 -9.20 4.31
CA VAL A 137 2.45 -10.35 4.29
C VAL A 137 3.21 -11.68 4.25
N THR A 138 4.09 -11.85 3.25
CA THR A 138 4.87 -13.08 3.05
C THR A 138 6.12 -12.80 2.19
N ASN A 139 6.88 -13.84 1.86
CA ASN A 139 7.98 -13.75 0.89
C ASN A 139 7.46 -13.54 -0.54
N MET A 140 8.35 -13.11 -1.45
CA MET A 140 8.00 -12.82 -2.83
C MET A 140 7.51 -14.05 -3.63
N PRO A 141 8.14 -15.25 -3.53
CA PRO A 141 7.67 -16.44 -4.23
C PRO A 141 6.22 -16.79 -3.92
N ASP A 142 5.86 -16.85 -2.65
CA ASP A 142 4.49 -17.15 -2.23
C ASP A 142 3.52 -16.08 -2.70
N PHE A 143 3.88 -14.80 -2.51
CA PHE A 143 3.05 -13.68 -2.93
C PHE A 143 2.75 -13.72 -4.43
N VAL A 144 3.78 -13.93 -5.26
CA VAL A 144 3.62 -14.06 -6.70
C VAL A 144 2.69 -15.21 -7.06
N SER A 145 2.78 -16.35 -6.35
CA SER A 145 1.91 -17.50 -6.62
C SER A 145 0.42 -17.17 -6.46
N TRP A 146 0.07 -16.29 -5.53
CA TRP A 146 -1.32 -15.89 -5.26
C TRP A 146 -1.86 -14.90 -6.29
N VAL A 147 -0.99 -14.05 -6.88
CA VAL A 147 -1.44 -12.87 -7.62
C VAL A 147 -1.03 -12.83 -9.10
N LYS A 148 -0.17 -13.71 -9.56
CA LYS A 148 0.41 -13.68 -10.92
C LYS A 148 -0.61 -13.66 -12.07
N THR A 149 -1.81 -14.17 -11.86
CA THR A 149 -2.88 -14.22 -12.88
C THR A 149 -3.81 -13.01 -12.83
N LYS A 150 -3.55 -12.03 -11.97
CA LYS A 150 -4.48 -10.92 -11.68
C LYS A 150 -4.00 -9.58 -12.26
N ILE A 151 -3.09 -9.60 -13.20
CA ILE A 151 -2.52 -8.40 -13.83
C ILE A 151 -3.15 -8.14 -15.19
N LYS A 152 -3.57 -6.90 -15.43
CA LYS A 152 -4.09 -6.45 -16.72
C LYS A 152 -3.04 -6.58 -17.82
N LYS A 153 -3.49 -6.96 -19.01
CA LYS A 153 -2.67 -6.97 -20.24
C LYS A 153 -2.30 -5.55 -20.67
N GLN A 154 -3.25 -4.62 -20.59
CA GLN A 154 -3.06 -3.23 -21.04
C GLN A 154 -2.10 -2.48 -20.11
N GLN A 155 -1.10 -1.84 -20.69
CA GLN A 155 -0.09 -1.03 -20.00
C GLN A 155 -0.36 0.46 -20.30
N LYS A 156 -0.40 1.31 -19.28
CA LYS A 156 -0.60 2.75 -19.44
C LYS A 156 0.32 3.61 -18.58
N HIS A 157 1.16 2.98 -17.76
CA HIS A 157 2.04 3.66 -16.83
C HIS A 157 3.51 3.60 -17.27
N ALA A 158 4.35 4.46 -16.69
CA ALA A 158 5.79 4.44 -16.92
C ALA A 158 6.44 3.11 -16.46
N LEU A 159 6.01 2.57 -15.31
CA LEU A 159 6.35 1.22 -14.89
C LEU A 159 5.36 0.22 -15.49
N LYS A 160 5.86 -0.96 -15.85
CA LYS A 160 5.01 -2.06 -16.28
C LYS A 160 4.10 -2.53 -15.14
N ASN A 161 2.88 -2.91 -15.48
CA ASN A 161 1.94 -3.49 -14.52
C ASN A 161 2.59 -4.66 -13.77
N GLY A 162 2.30 -4.75 -12.48
CA GLY A 162 2.93 -5.75 -11.63
C GLY A 162 2.74 -5.49 -10.15
N ILE A 163 3.68 -5.97 -9.38
CA ILE A 163 3.69 -5.85 -7.92
C ILE A 163 4.55 -4.63 -7.52
N LEU A 164 4.06 -3.88 -6.54
CA LEU A 164 4.80 -2.86 -5.79
C LEU A 164 4.75 -3.25 -4.31
N TYR A 165 5.81 -3.87 -3.82
CA TYR A 165 5.84 -4.47 -2.49
C TYR A 165 6.76 -3.70 -1.54
N LEU A 166 6.21 -3.24 -0.41
CA LEU A 166 6.98 -2.62 0.65
C LEU A 166 7.70 -3.69 1.47
N LYS A 167 9.01 -3.70 1.38
CA LYS A 167 9.92 -4.66 2.00
C LYS A 167 11.00 -3.94 2.82
N GLY A 168 11.86 -4.71 3.47
CA GLY A 168 13.02 -4.18 4.19
C GLY A 168 14.11 -5.23 4.35
N GLY A 169 15.32 -4.76 4.65
CA GLY A 169 16.48 -5.60 4.84
C GLY A 169 17.14 -6.09 3.55
N ASP A 170 17.91 -7.15 3.65
CA ASP A 170 18.54 -7.81 2.51
C ASP A 170 17.53 -8.75 1.82
N LEU A 171 17.31 -8.54 0.54
CA LEU A 171 16.35 -9.28 -0.29
C LEU A 171 17.04 -10.16 -1.34
N THR A 172 18.36 -10.28 -1.29
CA THR A 172 19.17 -10.98 -2.31
C THR A 172 18.67 -12.40 -2.54
N GLU A 173 18.50 -13.19 -1.48
CA GLU A 173 18.01 -14.56 -1.60
C GLU A 173 16.55 -14.62 -2.03
N GLU A 174 15.72 -13.75 -1.46
CA GLU A 174 14.29 -13.72 -1.76
C GLU A 174 14.00 -13.36 -3.22
N LEU A 175 14.79 -12.46 -3.80
CA LEU A 175 14.62 -11.99 -5.17
C LEU A 175 15.44 -12.75 -6.22
N ALA A 176 16.25 -13.71 -5.82
CA ALA A 176 17.11 -14.47 -6.73
C ALA A 176 16.34 -15.14 -7.90
N ALA A 177 15.11 -15.60 -7.63
CA ALA A 177 14.23 -16.17 -8.65
C ALA A 177 13.52 -15.12 -9.54
N PHE A 178 13.69 -13.82 -9.25
CA PHE A 178 13.00 -12.72 -9.91
C PHE A 178 13.94 -11.68 -10.52
N PRO A 179 14.71 -12.03 -11.56
CA PRO A 179 15.75 -11.15 -12.13
C PRO A 179 15.22 -9.86 -12.76
N LYS A 180 13.90 -9.72 -12.88
CA LYS A 180 13.23 -8.49 -13.33
C LYS A 180 12.74 -7.60 -12.19
N ALA A 181 12.91 -8.03 -10.95
CA ALA A 181 12.61 -7.21 -9.80
C ALA A 181 13.58 -6.02 -9.75
N THR A 182 13.05 -4.85 -9.40
CA THR A 182 13.83 -3.64 -9.18
C THR A 182 13.56 -3.15 -7.76
N GLU A 183 14.62 -2.91 -7.01
CA GLU A 183 14.56 -2.37 -5.67
C GLU A 183 14.77 -0.85 -5.70
N TYR A 184 13.92 -0.12 -4.99
CA TYR A 184 14.02 1.32 -4.78
C TYR A 184 14.20 1.57 -3.28
N ASN A 185 15.36 2.06 -2.86
CA ASN A 185 15.64 2.36 -1.47
C ASN A 185 14.82 3.57 -1.01
N LEU A 186 14.10 3.46 0.08
CA LEU A 186 13.30 4.56 0.58
C LEU A 186 14.12 5.65 1.27
N ALA A 187 15.35 5.35 1.70
CA ALA A 187 16.32 6.34 2.16
C ALA A 187 16.71 7.38 1.09
N ASP A 188 16.54 7.05 -0.20
CA ASP A 188 16.77 8.01 -1.29
C ASP A 188 15.68 9.10 -1.36
N PHE A 189 14.54 8.88 -0.67
CA PHE A 189 13.37 9.76 -0.71
C PHE A 189 13.00 10.35 0.64
N PHE A 190 13.35 9.68 1.76
CA PHE A 190 12.98 10.06 3.12
C PHE A 190 14.22 10.08 4.01
N GLU A 191 14.35 11.11 4.85
CA GLU A 191 15.54 11.35 5.67
C GLU A 191 15.56 10.57 7.00
N ASP A 192 14.40 10.07 7.48
CA ASP A 192 14.32 9.36 8.76
C ASP A 192 15.05 8.01 8.70
N GLU A 193 15.82 7.69 9.76
CA GLU A 193 16.60 6.46 9.89
C GLU A 193 15.77 5.17 9.69
N PHE A 194 14.47 5.22 9.98
CA PHE A 194 13.55 4.12 9.73
C PHE A 194 13.60 3.63 8.28
N PHE A 195 13.87 4.53 7.33
CA PHE A 195 13.87 4.23 5.90
C PHE A 195 15.18 3.65 5.38
N GLU A 196 16.26 3.65 6.16
CA GLU A 196 17.58 3.13 5.74
C GLU A 196 17.52 1.70 5.22
N THR A 197 16.65 0.88 5.81
CA THR A 197 16.48 -0.52 5.41
C THR A 197 15.20 -0.78 4.62
N LYS A 198 14.37 0.24 4.35
CA LYS A 198 13.07 0.08 3.69
C LYS A 198 13.19 0.27 2.18
N LYS A 199 12.41 -0.51 1.47
CA LYS A 199 12.44 -0.55 0.00
C LYS A 199 11.04 -0.71 -0.56
N VAL A 200 10.84 -0.19 -1.77
CA VAL A 200 9.78 -0.63 -2.67
C VAL A 200 10.40 -1.60 -3.66
N VAL A 201 9.87 -2.80 -3.76
CA VAL A 201 10.24 -3.78 -4.78
C VAL A 201 9.19 -3.73 -5.88
N HIS A 202 9.58 -3.35 -7.09
CA HIS A 202 8.75 -3.47 -8.28
C HIS A 202 9.08 -4.76 -9.01
N LEU A 203 8.10 -5.64 -9.16
CA LEU A 203 8.19 -6.84 -10.00
C LEU A 203 7.16 -6.78 -11.12
N PRO A 204 7.58 -6.52 -12.38
CA PRO A 204 6.66 -6.56 -13.51
C PRO A 204 6.16 -7.99 -13.72
N LEU A 205 4.84 -8.13 -13.83
CA LEU A 205 4.22 -9.42 -14.14
C LEU A 205 3.67 -9.41 -15.57
N LYS A 206 3.74 -10.57 -16.22
CA LYS A 206 3.11 -10.76 -17.52
C LYS A 206 1.64 -11.13 -17.31
N PHE A 207 0.78 -10.62 -18.19
CA PHE A 207 -0.57 -11.14 -18.31
C PHE A 207 -0.50 -12.63 -18.66
N VAL A 208 -1.20 -13.45 -17.91
CA VAL A 208 -1.33 -14.89 -18.14
C VAL A 208 -2.80 -15.16 -18.48
N VAL A 209 -3.04 -15.81 -19.62
CA VAL A 209 -4.38 -16.23 -20.07
C VAL A 209 -4.83 -17.44 -19.27
#